data_30dcdbacb8f70686e04d5a779c9ace9f
#
_entry.id   30dcdbacb8f70686e04d5a779c9ace9f
#
_cell.length_a   1.000
_cell.length_b   1.000
_cell.length_c   1.000
_cell.angle_alpha   90.00
_cell.angle_beta   90.00
_cell.angle_gamma   90.00
#
_symmetry.space_group_name_H-M   'P 1'
#
loop_
_entity.id
_entity.type
_entity.pdbx_description
1 polymer ?
#
loop_
_entity_poly.entity_id
_entity_poly.type
_entity_poly.pdbx_seq_one_letter_code
_entity_poly.pdbx_strand_id
1 'polypeptide(L)'
;MSEMIDNLIVTGLAVWNWFPADWQTLLLILGKIVLILVPVLLCVAYITYAERKIIGYMQVRIGPNRVGPRGWLQPIADALKLMFKEIIIPEKADKFLFLLAPALAIMPALAAWAVMSFDRGWVLADLNAGLLYILALTSLGVYGVIIAGWASNSKYAIMSSLRVGAQIVAYEIAMGFALVGVVMASGSLNLGVIVEGQAGGVSNWYIWPLLPLFFVYFISGVAETNRAPFDMAEGESEIVGGFQVEYSGMAYAVFYLAEYANIILISTLTSLMFLGGWLSPLEGFLGADHWLGDSNVLWFFAKACFFAFCFLWIRATFPRYRYDQIMRLGWKVFIPVTIVWLFVEGVMVVAEVGPWAV
;
A
#
# COMPACT_ATOMS: atom_id res chain seq x y z
N MET A 1 9.06 -42.78 6.93
CA MET A 1 8.86 -41.37 6.60
C MET A 1 8.93 -40.50 7.86
N SER A 2 8.27 -40.87 8.97
CA SER A 2 8.36 -40.12 10.25
C SER A 2 9.79 -40.09 10.81
N GLU A 3 10.48 -41.24 10.91
CA GLU A 3 11.87 -41.30 11.40
C GLU A 3 12.87 -40.46 10.58
N MET A 4 12.65 -40.37 9.27
CA MET A 4 13.50 -39.55 8.39
C MET A 4 13.26 -38.06 8.60
N ILE A 5 12.00 -37.67 8.86
CA ILE A 5 11.65 -36.31 9.20
C ILE A 5 12.21 -35.93 10.57
N ASP A 6 12.07 -36.80 11.57
CA ASP A 6 12.60 -36.59 12.92
C ASP A 6 14.14 -36.46 12.93
N ASN A 7 14.85 -37.29 12.15
CA ASN A 7 16.28 -37.19 11.98
C ASN A 7 16.72 -35.87 11.27
N LEU A 8 15.94 -35.39 10.29
CA LEU A 8 16.18 -34.10 9.64
C LEU A 8 15.97 -32.92 10.58
N ILE A 9 14.94 -32.99 11.44
CA ILE A 9 14.67 -31.97 12.45
C ILE A 9 15.79 -31.93 13.49
N VAL A 10 16.21 -33.10 14.01
CA VAL A 10 17.29 -33.20 15.02
C VAL A 10 18.62 -32.69 14.48
N THR A 11 18.97 -33.08 13.24
CA THR A 11 20.19 -32.59 12.57
C THR A 11 20.10 -31.09 12.30
N GLY A 12 18.94 -30.60 11.87
CA GLY A 12 18.70 -29.16 11.65
C GLY A 12 18.85 -28.33 12.95
N LEU A 13 18.28 -28.82 14.05
CA LEU A 13 18.43 -28.20 15.39
C LEU A 13 19.86 -28.24 15.90
N ALA A 14 20.61 -29.32 15.65
CA ALA A 14 22.01 -29.42 16.03
C ALA A 14 22.88 -28.39 15.28
N VAL A 15 22.66 -28.23 13.96
CA VAL A 15 23.33 -27.20 13.16
C VAL A 15 22.93 -25.80 13.61
N TRP A 16 21.65 -25.60 13.92
CA TRP A 16 21.14 -24.31 14.42
C TRP A 16 21.79 -23.91 15.75
N ASN A 17 21.88 -24.83 16.68
CA ASN A 17 22.49 -24.60 18.01
C ASN A 17 24.02 -24.37 17.97
N TRP A 18 24.68 -24.67 16.84
CA TRP A 18 26.09 -24.40 16.63
C TRP A 18 26.36 -22.89 16.35
N PHE A 19 25.37 -22.13 15.88
CA PHE A 19 25.50 -20.69 15.67
C PHE A 19 25.45 -19.93 17.01
N PRO A 20 26.29 -18.88 17.20
CA PRO A 20 26.13 -17.92 18.29
C PRO A 20 24.72 -17.31 18.33
N ALA A 21 24.22 -16.98 19.53
CA ALA A 21 22.86 -16.44 19.72
C ALA A 21 22.55 -15.20 18.88
N ASP A 22 23.56 -14.33 18.71
CA ASP A 22 23.40 -13.12 17.87
C ASP A 22 23.14 -13.45 16.41
N TRP A 23 23.85 -14.46 15.86
CA TRP A 23 23.65 -14.94 14.50
C TRP A 23 22.31 -15.64 14.32
N GLN A 24 21.86 -16.41 15.32
CA GLN A 24 20.52 -17.02 15.29
C GLN A 24 19.45 -15.96 15.23
N THR A 25 19.55 -14.91 16.04
CA THR A 25 18.60 -13.78 16.04
C THR A 25 18.61 -13.05 14.71
N LEU A 26 19.78 -12.76 14.15
CA LEU A 26 19.91 -12.11 12.84
C LEU A 26 19.29 -12.96 11.72
N LEU A 27 19.55 -14.25 11.67
CA LEU A 27 18.98 -15.15 10.67
C LEU A 27 17.46 -15.27 10.79
N LEU A 28 16.92 -15.28 12.01
CA LEU A 28 15.47 -15.26 12.24
C LEU A 28 14.83 -13.97 11.75
N ILE A 29 15.43 -12.81 12.02
CA ILE A 29 14.94 -11.52 11.54
C ILE A 29 14.97 -11.48 10.01
N LEU A 30 16.08 -11.88 9.38
CA LEU A 30 16.20 -11.95 7.94
C LEU A 30 15.17 -12.92 7.32
N GLY A 31 14.95 -14.07 7.96
CA GLY A 31 13.93 -15.02 7.54
C GLY A 31 12.51 -14.44 7.59
N LYS A 32 12.18 -13.72 8.65
CA LYS A 32 10.88 -13.01 8.77
C LYS A 32 10.73 -11.92 7.71
N ILE A 33 11.78 -11.15 7.44
CA ILE A 33 11.79 -10.13 6.38
C ILE A 33 11.51 -10.77 5.02
N VAL A 34 12.22 -11.83 4.67
CA VAL A 34 12.02 -12.55 3.40
C VAL A 34 10.60 -13.14 3.32
N LEU A 35 10.09 -13.70 4.42
CA LEU A 35 8.73 -14.27 4.50
C LEU A 35 7.65 -13.22 4.24
N ILE A 36 7.87 -11.96 4.56
CA ILE A 36 6.94 -10.86 4.29
C ILE A 36 7.18 -10.27 2.89
N LEU A 37 8.43 -9.96 2.55
CA LEU A 37 8.73 -9.25 1.30
C LEU A 37 8.47 -10.10 0.05
N VAL A 38 8.78 -11.40 0.09
CA VAL A 38 8.57 -12.27 -1.08
C VAL A 38 7.08 -12.36 -1.47
N PRO A 39 6.15 -12.67 -0.56
CA PRO A 39 4.72 -12.62 -0.87
C PRO A 39 4.25 -11.25 -1.35
N VAL A 40 4.71 -10.16 -0.74
CA VAL A 40 4.36 -8.79 -1.16
C VAL A 40 4.82 -8.54 -2.60
N LEU A 41 6.06 -8.85 -2.95
CA LEU A 41 6.59 -8.69 -4.31
C LEU A 41 5.84 -9.58 -5.32
N LEU A 42 5.46 -10.80 -4.92
CA LEU A 42 4.60 -11.65 -5.74
C LEU A 42 3.21 -11.03 -5.93
N CYS A 43 2.60 -10.50 -4.88
CA CYS A 43 1.32 -9.78 -4.99
C CYS A 43 1.44 -8.58 -5.93
N VAL A 44 2.53 -7.79 -5.82
CA VAL A 44 2.82 -6.65 -6.72
C VAL A 44 2.94 -7.12 -8.17
N ALA A 45 3.62 -8.22 -8.43
CA ALA A 45 3.73 -8.78 -9.77
C ALA A 45 2.37 -9.25 -10.31
N TYR A 46 1.60 -9.97 -9.50
CA TYR A 46 0.31 -10.53 -9.94
C TYR A 46 -0.84 -9.52 -9.97
N ILE A 47 -0.79 -8.41 -9.22
CA ILE A 47 -1.78 -7.35 -9.35
C ILE A 47 -1.72 -6.70 -10.74
N THR A 48 -0.54 -6.61 -11.37
CA THR A 48 -0.40 -6.12 -12.75
C THR A 48 -1.11 -7.04 -13.76
N TYR A 49 -1.03 -8.35 -13.55
CA TYR A 49 -1.75 -9.34 -14.35
C TYR A 49 -3.26 -9.24 -14.11
N ALA A 50 -3.68 -9.19 -12.84
CA ALA A 50 -5.08 -9.05 -12.45
C ALA A 50 -5.69 -7.80 -13.07
N GLU A 51 -5.00 -6.67 -13.03
CA GLU A 51 -5.44 -5.42 -13.63
C GLU A 51 -5.71 -5.58 -15.13
N ARG A 52 -4.73 -6.10 -15.88
CA ARG A 52 -4.88 -6.30 -17.33
C ARG A 52 -6.02 -7.29 -17.66
N LYS A 53 -6.26 -8.28 -16.81
CA LYS A 53 -7.36 -9.25 -16.98
C LYS A 53 -8.71 -8.62 -16.64
N ILE A 54 -8.84 -7.98 -15.48
CA ILE A 54 -10.10 -7.40 -15.00
C ILE A 54 -10.54 -6.29 -15.94
N ILE A 55 -9.65 -5.34 -16.29
CA ILE A 55 -9.94 -4.28 -17.25
C ILE A 55 -10.26 -4.88 -18.62
N GLY A 56 -9.55 -5.92 -19.05
CA GLY A 56 -9.85 -6.64 -20.29
C GLY A 56 -11.29 -7.16 -20.31
N TYR A 57 -11.73 -7.84 -19.26
CA TYR A 57 -13.09 -8.35 -19.16
C TYR A 57 -14.14 -7.24 -19.09
N MET A 58 -13.88 -6.14 -18.37
CA MET A 58 -14.76 -4.97 -18.35
C MET A 58 -14.90 -4.32 -19.73
N GLN A 59 -13.88 -4.39 -20.57
CA GLN A 59 -13.85 -3.89 -21.95
C GLN A 59 -14.26 -4.94 -23.00
N VAL A 60 -14.81 -6.08 -22.56
CA VAL A 60 -15.23 -7.21 -23.44
C VAL A 60 -14.07 -7.72 -24.32
N ARG A 61 -12.84 -7.72 -23.81
CA ARG A 61 -11.65 -8.26 -24.48
C ARG A 61 -10.89 -9.23 -23.60
N ILE A 62 -10.15 -10.15 -24.22
CA ILE A 62 -9.31 -11.11 -23.51
C ILE A 62 -7.99 -10.38 -23.15
N GLY A 63 -7.68 -10.27 -21.86
CA GLY A 63 -6.38 -9.79 -21.38
C GLY A 63 -5.23 -10.76 -21.74
N PRO A 64 -4.04 -10.64 -21.09
CA PRO A 64 -2.89 -11.49 -21.34
C PRO A 64 -3.25 -12.98 -21.35
N ASN A 65 -2.93 -13.71 -22.43
CA ASN A 65 -3.36 -15.11 -22.62
C ASN A 65 -2.30 -16.03 -23.25
N ARG A 66 -1.14 -15.48 -23.69
CA ARG A 66 -0.16 -16.23 -24.51
C ARG A 66 0.99 -16.81 -23.71
N VAL A 67 1.48 -16.10 -22.68
CA VAL A 67 2.67 -16.51 -21.91
C VAL A 67 2.23 -17.41 -20.76
N GLY A 68 2.50 -18.70 -20.86
CA GLY A 68 2.05 -19.71 -19.90
C GLY A 68 0.55 -19.99 -19.94
N PRO A 69 0.04 -20.88 -19.07
CA PRO A 69 -1.38 -21.19 -19.00
C PRO A 69 -2.21 -19.92 -18.71
N ARG A 70 -3.09 -19.56 -19.65
CA ARG A 70 -3.97 -18.37 -19.55
C ARG A 70 -3.23 -17.04 -19.27
N GLY A 71 -1.92 -16.94 -19.59
CA GLY A 71 -1.12 -15.74 -19.39
C GLY A 71 -0.52 -15.57 -17.99
N TRP A 72 -0.55 -16.59 -17.14
CA TRP A 72 -0.06 -16.51 -15.76
C TRP A 72 1.43 -16.15 -15.62
N LEU A 73 2.24 -16.52 -16.60
CA LEU A 73 3.68 -16.23 -16.61
C LEU A 73 4.01 -14.84 -17.20
N GLN A 74 3.00 -14.07 -17.58
CA GLN A 74 3.21 -12.73 -18.16
C GLN A 74 3.98 -11.77 -17.23
N PRO A 75 3.67 -11.68 -15.91
CA PRO A 75 4.43 -10.81 -15.02
C PRO A 75 5.91 -11.19 -14.94
N ILE A 76 6.21 -12.48 -14.94
CA ILE A 76 7.59 -12.99 -14.89
C ILE A 76 8.32 -12.63 -16.20
N ALA A 77 7.66 -12.79 -17.34
CA ALA A 77 8.24 -12.42 -18.63
C ALA A 77 8.49 -10.92 -18.74
N ASP A 78 7.56 -10.09 -18.23
CA ASP A 78 7.71 -8.63 -18.18
C ASP A 78 8.88 -8.23 -17.26
N ALA A 79 9.00 -8.87 -16.08
CA ALA A 79 10.12 -8.62 -15.15
C ALA A 79 11.48 -9.01 -15.78
N LEU A 80 11.57 -10.21 -16.36
CA LEU A 80 12.80 -10.66 -17.03
C LEU A 80 13.19 -9.72 -18.19
N LYS A 81 12.23 -9.31 -19.01
CA LYS A 81 12.47 -8.35 -20.09
C LYS A 81 13.10 -7.05 -19.57
N LEU A 82 12.57 -6.50 -18.47
CA LEU A 82 13.05 -5.24 -17.89
C LEU A 82 14.41 -5.42 -17.19
N MET A 83 14.68 -6.58 -16.59
CA MET A 83 15.99 -6.90 -16.00
C MET A 83 17.12 -6.96 -17.02
N PHE A 84 16.86 -7.55 -18.20
CA PHE A 84 17.86 -7.67 -19.25
C PHE A 84 17.91 -6.47 -20.20
N LYS A 85 17.00 -5.51 -20.05
CA LYS A 85 17.00 -4.29 -20.83
C LYS A 85 18.03 -3.31 -20.30
N GLU A 86 18.78 -2.69 -21.19
CA GLU A 86 19.80 -1.69 -20.89
C GLU A 86 19.21 -0.46 -20.17
N ILE A 87 19.92 -0.01 -19.12
CA ILE A 87 19.61 1.24 -18.43
C ILE A 87 20.34 2.37 -19.14
N ILE A 88 19.58 3.21 -19.82
CA ILE A 88 20.10 4.37 -20.54
C ILE A 88 20.00 5.59 -19.62
N ILE A 89 21.13 6.26 -19.39
CA ILE A 89 21.20 7.49 -18.62
C ILE A 89 21.47 8.65 -19.60
N PRO A 90 20.61 9.67 -19.64
CA PRO A 90 20.82 10.82 -20.50
C PRO A 90 22.17 11.52 -20.20
N GLU A 91 22.84 12.01 -21.21
CA GLU A 91 24.18 12.61 -21.08
C GLU A 91 24.22 13.79 -20.11
N LYS A 92 23.15 14.59 -20.07
CA LYS A 92 23.04 15.79 -19.23
C LYS A 92 22.34 15.52 -17.87
N ALA A 93 22.00 14.26 -17.55
CA ALA A 93 21.39 13.89 -16.29
C ALA A 93 22.45 13.79 -15.18
N ASP A 94 22.05 14.08 -13.94
CA ASP A 94 22.85 13.77 -12.76
C ASP A 94 22.75 12.26 -12.48
N LYS A 95 23.84 11.55 -12.72
CA LYS A 95 23.87 10.08 -12.66
C LYS A 95 23.58 9.53 -11.27
N PHE A 96 24.08 10.20 -10.22
CA PHE A 96 23.87 9.75 -8.84
C PHE A 96 22.40 9.90 -8.43
N LEU A 97 21.83 11.08 -8.62
CA LEU A 97 20.43 11.33 -8.29
C LEU A 97 19.47 10.52 -9.16
N PHE A 98 19.83 10.31 -10.44
CA PHE A 98 19.04 9.51 -11.38
C PHE A 98 18.91 8.05 -10.93
N LEU A 99 19.97 7.44 -10.41
CA LEU A 99 19.95 6.07 -9.88
C LEU A 99 19.38 5.99 -8.46
N LEU A 100 19.51 7.05 -7.67
CA LEU A 100 18.98 7.11 -6.30
C LEU A 100 17.44 7.24 -6.28
N ALA A 101 16.86 7.96 -7.23
CA ALA A 101 15.43 8.25 -7.24
C ALA A 101 14.52 7.00 -7.23
N PRO A 102 14.74 5.96 -8.06
CA PRO A 102 13.96 4.73 -7.99
C PRO A 102 14.10 4.02 -6.64
N ALA A 103 15.30 4.04 -6.03
CA ALA A 103 15.52 3.43 -4.73
C ALA A 103 14.75 4.16 -3.63
N LEU A 104 14.70 5.50 -3.67
CA LEU A 104 13.89 6.31 -2.74
C LEU A 104 12.38 6.11 -2.93
N ALA A 105 11.92 5.72 -4.10
CA ALA A 105 10.52 5.41 -4.31
C ALA A 105 10.12 4.04 -3.75
N ILE A 106 10.94 2.99 -3.97
CA ILE A 106 10.58 1.62 -3.58
C ILE A 106 10.94 1.29 -2.12
N MET A 107 12.06 1.82 -1.61
CA MET A 107 12.53 1.48 -0.26
C MET A 107 11.50 1.81 0.83
N PRO A 108 10.86 3.00 0.86
CA PRO A 108 9.82 3.31 1.83
C PRO A 108 8.59 2.42 1.69
N ALA A 109 8.15 2.13 0.46
CA ALA A 109 7.01 1.27 0.20
C ALA A 109 7.19 -0.15 0.73
N LEU A 110 8.40 -0.70 0.65
CA LEU A 110 8.73 -2.01 1.23
C LEU A 110 8.98 -1.95 2.74
N ALA A 111 9.62 -0.88 3.24
CA ALA A 111 9.92 -0.72 4.67
C ALA A 111 8.63 -0.55 5.51
N ALA A 112 7.58 0.04 4.96
CA ALA A 112 6.30 0.18 5.64
C ALA A 112 5.68 -1.16 6.09
N TRP A 113 6.00 -2.26 5.41
CA TRP A 113 5.54 -3.61 5.78
C TRP A 113 6.14 -4.14 7.09
N ALA A 114 7.19 -3.51 7.63
CA ALA A 114 7.80 -3.93 8.88
C ALA A 114 6.87 -3.79 10.10
N VAL A 115 5.96 -2.83 10.08
CA VAL A 115 5.02 -2.56 11.18
C VAL A 115 3.60 -3.03 10.89
N MET A 116 3.36 -3.61 9.71
CA MET A 116 2.04 -4.13 9.35
C MET A 116 1.70 -5.37 10.17
N SER A 117 0.56 -5.33 10.85
CA SER A 117 0.03 -6.45 11.61
C SER A 117 -0.91 -7.28 10.73
N PHE A 118 -0.53 -8.52 10.47
CA PHE A 118 -1.30 -9.46 9.64
C PHE A 118 -2.32 -10.25 10.45
N ASP A 119 -2.01 -10.49 11.74
CA ASP A 119 -2.82 -11.21 12.70
C ASP A 119 -2.36 -10.83 14.12
N ARG A 120 -3.02 -11.34 15.16
CA ARG A 120 -2.61 -11.13 16.56
C ARG A 120 -1.16 -11.58 16.77
N GLY A 121 -0.28 -10.62 17.05
CA GLY A 121 1.15 -10.88 17.26
C GLY A 121 1.96 -11.25 16.00
N TRP A 122 1.34 -11.25 14.82
CA TRP A 122 2.03 -11.45 13.54
C TRP A 122 2.45 -10.11 12.94
N VAL A 123 3.48 -9.54 13.52
CA VAL A 123 4.13 -8.31 13.06
C VAL A 123 5.64 -8.49 13.11
N LEU A 124 6.38 -7.88 12.19
CA LEU A 124 7.85 -7.95 12.20
C LEU A 124 8.44 -7.09 13.31
N ALA A 125 7.95 -5.86 13.44
CA ALA A 125 8.33 -4.89 14.45
C ALA A 125 7.09 -4.27 15.08
N ASP A 126 6.79 -4.62 16.33
CA ASP A 126 5.67 -4.04 17.07
C ASP A 126 6.11 -2.69 17.65
N LEU A 127 5.72 -1.62 16.98
CA LEU A 127 6.04 -0.24 17.35
C LEU A 127 4.80 0.48 17.85
N ASN A 128 4.87 1.09 19.03
CA ASN A 128 3.79 1.92 19.56
C ASN A 128 3.44 3.12 18.68
N ALA A 129 4.38 3.57 17.83
CA ALA A 129 4.20 4.63 16.84
C ALA A 129 4.15 4.10 15.41
N GLY A 130 3.65 2.88 15.19
CA GLY A 130 3.64 2.21 13.89
C GLY A 130 2.97 3.02 12.78
N LEU A 131 1.86 3.68 13.09
CA LEU A 131 1.16 4.53 12.14
C LEU A 131 2.00 5.75 11.70
N LEU A 132 2.68 6.41 12.64
CA LEU A 132 3.59 7.53 12.32
C LEU A 132 4.78 7.07 11.47
N TYR A 133 5.31 5.87 11.74
CA TYR A 133 6.38 5.29 10.95
C TYR A 133 5.95 5.10 9.49
N ILE A 134 4.74 4.59 9.23
CA ILE A 134 4.22 4.45 7.87
C ILE A 134 4.07 5.80 7.19
N LEU A 135 3.44 6.79 7.85
CA LEU A 135 3.29 8.14 7.30
C LEU A 135 4.63 8.80 6.98
N ALA A 136 5.63 8.64 7.82
CA ALA A 136 6.97 9.16 7.56
C ALA A 136 7.62 8.50 6.33
N LEU A 137 7.39 7.22 6.12
CA LEU A 137 7.93 6.49 4.98
C LEU A 137 7.20 6.84 3.68
N THR A 138 5.86 6.96 3.69
CA THR A 138 5.11 7.37 2.50
C THR A 138 5.53 8.76 2.05
N SER A 139 5.70 9.71 2.98
CA SER A 139 6.24 11.04 2.70
C SER A 139 7.63 11.01 2.07
N LEU A 140 8.50 10.08 2.50
CA LEU A 140 9.82 9.89 1.88
C LEU A 140 9.73 9.44 0.42
N GLY A 141 8.74 8.61 0.08
CA GLY A 141 8.51 8.12 -1.28
C GLY A 141 8.30 9.23 -2.31
N VAL A 142 7.69 10.35 -1.90
CA VAL A 142 7.43 11.52 -2.75
C VAL A 142 8.73 12.12 -3.29
N TYR A 143 9.78 12.16 -2.46
CA TYR A 143 11.09 12.65 -2.90
C TYR A 143 11.69 11.84 -4.03
N GLY A 144 11.40 10.52 -4.10
CA GLY A 144 11.80 9.68 -5.22
C GLY A 144 11.28 10.21 -6.55
N VAL A 145 10.01 10.61 -6.61
CA VAL A 145 9.38 11.17 -7.81
C VAL A 145 9.94 12.56 -8.15
N ILE A 146 10.09 13.44 -7.15
CA ILE A 146 10.62 14.80 -7.35
C ILE A 146 12.05 14.76 -7.85
N ILE A 147 12.90 13.95 -7.23
CA ILE A 147 14.31 13.79 -7.61
C ILE A 147 14.43 13.17 -8.99
N ALA A 148 13.56 12.20 -9.35
CA ALA A 148 13.56 11.59 -10.67
C ALA A 148 13.37 12.62 -11.78
N GLY A 149 12.39 13.51 -11.66
CA GLY A 149 12.15 14.57 -12.62
C GLY A 149 13.29 15.61 -12.66
N TRP A 150 13.86 15.94 -11.51
CA TRP A 150 14.97 16.88 -11.41
C TRP A 150 16.25 16.30 -12.05
N ALA A 151 16.62 15.08 -11.68
CA ALA A 151 17.84 14.42 -12.13
C ALA A 151 17.87 14.14 -13.64
N SER A 152 16.71 13.94 -14.25
CA SER A 152 16.55 13.70 -15.68
C SER A 152 16.95 14.88 -16.56
N ASN A 153 17.01 16.10 -16.03
CA ASN A 153 17.29 17.34 -16.76
C ASN A 153 16.41 17.52 -18.02
N SER A 154 15.18 17.05 -17.97
CA SER A 154 14.18 17.14 -19.05
C SER A 154 13.06 18.09 -18.64
N LYS A 155 12.63 18.97 -19.56
CA LYS A 155 11.57 19.95 -19.29
C LYS A 155 10.25 19.27 -18.92
N TYR A 156 9.91 18.18 -19.60
CA TYR A 156 8.67 17.43 -19.34
C TYR A 156 8.73 16.67 -18.02
N ALA A 157 9.86 16.03 -17.72
CA ALA A 157 10.06 15.30 -16.49
C ALA A 157 9.95 16.19 -15.26
N ILE A 158 10.58 17.38 -15.25
CA ILE A 158 10.52 18.31 -14.13
C ILE A 158 9.11 18.92 -13.95
N MET A 159 8.41 19.24 -15.05
CA MET A 159 7.04 19.74 -14.96
C MET A 159 6.08 18.69 -14.40
N SER A 160 6.26 17.43 -14.80
CA SER A 160 5.48 16.31 -14.25
C SER A 160 5.75 16.10 -12.77
N SER A 161 7.01 16.02 -12.37
CA SER A 161 7.39 15.76 -10.98
C SER A 161 6.88 16.84 -10.02
N LEU A 162 6.90 18.11 -10.43
CA LEU A 162 6.34 19.21 -9.64
C LEU A 162 4.82 19.11 -9.50
N ARG A 163 4.10 18.72 -10.56
CA ARG A 163 2.64 18.51 -10.50
C ARG A 163 2.29 17.33 -9.59
N VAL A 164 2.99 16.22 -9.74
CA VAL A 164 2.80 15.01 -8.91
C VAL A 164 3.15 15.30 -7.47
N GLY A 165 4.28 15.95 -7.20
CA GLY A 165 4.66 16.34 -5.84
C GLY A 165 3.61 17.22 -5.16
N ALA A 166 3.08 18.23 -5.86
CA ALA A 166 2.00 19.07 -5.35
C ALA A 166 0.71 18.29 -5.07
N GLN A 167 0.35 17.34 -5.95
CA GLN A 167 -0.78 16.43 -5.76
C GLN A 167 -0.59 15.59 -4.49
N ILE A 168 0.49 14.84 -4.40
CA ILE A 168 0.73 13.91 -3.28
C ILE A 168 0.69 14.66 -1.96
N VAL A 169 1.39 15.81 -1.84
CA VAL A 169 1.39 16.61 -0.60
C VAL A 169 -0.03 17.05 -0.21
N ALA A 170 -0.86 17.50 -1.15
CA ALA A 170 -2.23 17.92 -0.85
C ALA A 170 -3.10 16.77 -0.33
N TYR A 171 -2.98 15.58 -0.93
CA TYR A 171 -3.76 14.41 -0.54
C TYR A 171 -3.19 13.70 0.69
N GLU A 172 -1.88 13.73 0.91
CA GLU A 172 -1.23 13.21 2.11
C GLU A 172 -1.68 13.96 3.36
N ILE A 173 -1.81 15.29 3.29
CA ILE A 173 -2.36 16.10 4.38
C ILE A 173 -3.80 15.67 4.71
N ALA A 174 -4.66 15.53 3.69
CA ALA A 174 -6.04 15.08 3.89
C ALA A 174 -6.12 13.66 4.47
N MET A 175 -5.27 12.75 4.00
CA MET A 175 -5.15 11.39 4.50
C MET A 175 -4.64 11.35 5.94
N GLY A 176 -3.64 12.17 6.26
CA GLY A 176 -3.13 12.32 7.62
C GLY A 176 -4.22 12.76 8.60
N PHE A 177 -5.03 13.78 8.25
CA PHE A 177 -6.18 14.18 9.08
C PHE A 177 -7.22 13.06 9.23
N ALA A 178 -7.49 12.28 8.18
CA ALA A 178 -8.39 11.14 8.28
C ALA A 178 -7.86 10.06 9.25
N LEU A 179 -6.55 9.84 9.27
CA LEU A 179 -5.91 8.91 10.21
C LEU A 179 -5.88 9.47 11.65
N VAL A 180 -5.82 10.79 11.84
CA VAL A 180 -6.00 11.40 13.17
C VAL A 180 -7.36 11.00 13.77
N GLY A 181 -8.44 10.97 12.97
CA GLY A 181 -9.73 10.46 13.43
C GLY A 181 -9.65 9.01 13.90
N VAL A 182 -8.98 8.13 13.17
CA VAL A 182 -8.78 6.74 13.61
C VAL A 182 -7.99 6.67 14.93
N VAL A 183 -6.98 7.53 15.10
CA VAL A 183 -6.20 7.61 16.34
C VAL A 183 -7.06 8.13 17.50
N MET A 184 -7.94 9.10 17.27
CA MET A 184 -8.89 9.59 18.26
C MET A 184 -9.88 8.48 18.68
N ALA A 185 -10.33 7.65 17.73
CA ALA A 185 -11.22 6.53 18.01
C ALA A 185 -10.55 5.40 18.81
N SER A 186 -9.30 5.08 18.49
CA SER A 186 -8.58 3.95 19.10
C SER A 186 -7.75 4.31 20.32
N GLY A 187 -7.39 5.61 20.50
CA GLY A 187 -6.46 6.06 21.53
C GLY A 187 -5.02 5.57 21.36
N SER A 188 -4.66 4.99 20.20
CA SER A 188 -3.35 4.39 19.97
C SER A 188 -2.83 4.65 18.55
N LEU A 189 -1.50 4.66 18.42
CA LEU A 189 -0.79 4.70 17.13
C LEU A 189 -0.27 3.31 16.71
N ASN A 190 -0.47 2.30 17.55
CA ASN A 190 -0.10 0.92 17.27
C ASN A 190 -1.18 0.25 16.42
N LEU A 191 -0.79 -0.32 15.27
CA LEU A 191 -1.71 -0.93 14.31
C LEU A 191 -2.49 -2.13 14.89
N GLY A 192 -1.84 -2.94 15.73
CA GLY A 192 -2.49 -4.08 16.38
C GLY A 192 -3.59 -3.62 17.34
N VAL A 193 -3.30 -2.61 18.17
CA VAL A 193 -4.25 -2.04 19.13
C VAL A 193 -5.43 -1.38 18.42
N ILE A 194 -5.18 -0.68 17.30
CA ILE A 194 -6.25 -0.08 16.47
C ILE A 194 -7.22 -1.15 15.96
N VAL A 195 -6.72 -2.31 15.54
CA VAL A 195 -7.57 -3.40 15.07
C VAL A 195 -8.32 -4.06 16.24
N GLU A 196 -7.64 -4.31 17.35
CA GLU A 196 -8.28 -4.89 18.54
C GLU A 196 -9.40 -4.01 19.12
N GLY A 197 -9.28 -2.68 19.02
CA GLY A 197 -10.32 -1.72 19.39
C GLY A 197 -11.60 -1.84 18.55
N GLN A 198 -11.57 -2.54 17.42
CA GLN A 198 -12.73 -2.80 16.55
C GLN A 198 -13.35 -4.18 16.77
N ALA A 199 -12.92 -4.93 17.79
CA ALA A 199 -13.43 -6.27 18.08
C ALA A 199 -14.91 -6.26 18.50
N GLY A 200 -15.60 -7.38 18.30
CA GLY A 200 -17.01 -7.56 18.69
C GLY A 200 -18.01 -7.50 17.54
N GLY A 201 -17.52 -7.54 16.29
CA GLY A 201 -18.36 -7.61 15.09
C GLY A 201 -18.40 -6.33 14.27
N VAL A 202 -19.08 -6.38 13.14
CA VAL A 202 -19.14 -5.29 12.14
C VAL A 202 -19.66 -3.98 12.70
N SER A 203 -20.56 -4.02 13.69
CA SER A 203 -21.13 -2.82 14.33
C SER A 203 -20.10 -1.94 15.03
N ASN A 204 -18.99 -2.54 15.50
CA ASN A 204 -17.96 -1.86 16.27
C ASN A 204 -16.82 -1.33 15.37
N TRP A 205 -16.87 -1.57 14.08
CA TRP A 205 -15.86 -1.10 13.16
C TRP A 205 -15.87 0.42 13.03
N TYR A 206 -14.70 1.01 12.96
CA TYR A 206 -14.52 2.46 12.84
C TYR A 206 -15.07 3.06 11.55
N ILE A 207 -15.40 2.25 10.56
CA ILE A 207 -16.02 2.74 9.33
C ILE A 207 -17.32 3.50 9.58
N TRP A 208 -18.12 3.09 10.58
CA TRP A 208 -19.43 3.68 10.84
C TRP A 208 -19.33 5.10 11.40
N PRO A 209 -18.63 5.35 12.52
CA PRO A 209 -18.49 6.69 13.05
C PRO A 209 -17.59 7.58 12.18
N LEU A 210 -16.65 7.00 11.43
CA LEU A 210 -15.68 7.72 10.61
C LEU A 210 -15.95 7.63 9.10
N LEU A 211 -17.21 7.41 8.69
CA LEU A 211 -17.58 7.21 7.30
C LEU A 211 -17.05 8.30 6.34
N PRO A 212 -17.17 9.61 6.62
CA PRO A 212 -16.59 10.64 5.77
C PRO A 212 -15.06 10.59 5.69
N LEU A 213 -14.39 10.29 6.81
CA LEU A 213 -12.93 10.15 6.85
C LEU A 213 -12.46 8.92 6.08
N PHE A 214 -13.21 7.82 6.11
CA PHE A 214 -12.96 6.63 5.30
C PHE A 214 -12.96 6.96 3.80
N PHE A 215 -13.97 7.69 3.31
CA PHE A 215 -13.99 8.08 1.89
C PHE A 215 -12.86 9.02 1.53
N VAL A 216 -12.57 10.01 2.37
CA VAL A 216 -11.42 10.92 2.15
C VAL A 216 -10.13 10.14 2.13
N TYR A 217 -9.90 9.23 3.09
CA TYR A 217 -8.71 8.39 3.17
C TYR A 217 -8.54 7.54 1.90
N PHE A 218 -9.57 6.81 1.51
CA PHE A 218 -9.50 5.90 0.36
C PHE A 218 -9.28 6.65 -0.96
N ILE A 219 -10.01 7.76 -1.19
CA ILE A 219 -9.84 8.56 -2.40
C ILE A 219 -8.48 9.25 -2.42
N SER A 220 -8.01 9.74 -1.27
CA SER A 220 -6.65 10.31 -1.14
C SER A 220 -5.58 9.25 -1.42
N GLY A 221 -5.79 8.01 -0.98
CA GLY A 221 -4.92 6.88 -1.29
C GLY A 221 -4.86 6.56 -2.78
N VAL A 222 -5.99 6.64 -3.51
CA VAL A 222 -6.00 6.51 -4.98
C VAL A 222 -5.18 7.64 -5.63
N ALA A 223 -5.28 8.86 -5.10
CA ALA A 223 -4.51 9.99 -5.61
C ALA A 223 -3.00 9.88 -5.31
N GLU A 224 -2.63 9.35 -4.15
CA GLU A 224 -1.23 9.12 -3.75
C GLU A 224 -0.53 8.09 -4.63
N THR A 225 -1.26 7.06 -5.08
CA THR A 225 -0.72 6.04 -5.99
C THR A 225 -0.64 6.48 -7.45
N ASN A 226 -0.94 7.76 -7.75
CA ASN A 226 -0.89 8.33 -9.11
C ASN A 226 -1.69 7.52 -10.15
N ARG A 227 -2.77 6.86 -9.73
CA ARG A 227 -3.63 6.07 -10.62
C ARG A 227 -4.84 6.87 -11.10
N ALA A 228 -5.31 6.55 -12.31
CA ALA A 228 -6.54 7.15 -12.81
C ALA A 228 -7.69 6.94 -11.80
N PRO A 229 -8.48 8.00 -11.51
CA PRO A 229 -8.63 9.26 -12.25
C PRO A 229 -7.59 10.36 -11.93
N PHE A 230 -6.69 10.16 -10.95
CA PHE A 230 -5.69 11.14 -10.48
C PHE A 230 -4.31 10.95 -11.11
N ASP A 231 -4.25 10.40 -12.32
CA ASP A 231 -3.04 10.08 -13.05
C ASP A 231 -2.39 11.34 -13.66
N MET A 232 -1.70 12.11 -12.83
CA MET A 232 -0.90 13.27 -13.27
C MET A 232 0.52 12.87 -13.68
N ALA A 233 0.98 11.70 -13.24
CA ALA A 233 2.32 11.22 -13.49
C ALA A 233 2.53 10.82 -14.95
N GLU A 234 1.58 10.07 -15.51
CA GLU A 234 1.68 9.44 -16.82
C GLU A 234 0.90 10.17 -17.93
N GLY A 235 0.50 11.41 -17.71
CA GLY A 235 -0.30 12.19 -18.65
C GLY A 235 0.17 12.20 -20.09
N GLU A 236 0.11 11.03 -20.79
CA GLU A 236 0.62 10.86 -22.16
C GLU A 236 0.14 11.96 -23.12
N SER A 237 -1.08 12.42 -22.98
CA SER A 237 -1.65 13.49 -23.81
C SER A 237 -1.11 14.88 -23.47
N GLU A 238 -0.54 15.10 -22.28
CA GLU A 238 -0.07 16.40 -21.80
C GLU A 238 1.46 16.48 -21.68
N ILE A 239 2.11 15.42 -21.16
CA ILE A 239 3.50 15.44 -20.67
C ILE A 239 4.29 14.23 -21.17
N VAL A 240 3.91 13.62 -22.30
CA VAL A 240 4.56 12.48 -22.96
C VAL A 240 4.57 11.21 -22.14
N GLY A 241 5.29 11.09 -21.05
CA GLY A 241 5.36 9.93 -20.15
C GLY A 241 5.75 10.36 -18.73
N GLY A 242 5.54 11.63 -18.43
CA GLY A 242 5.73 12.17 -17.10
C GLY A 242 7.18 12.19 -16.61
N PHE A 243 7.39 12.00 -15.32
CA PHE A 243 8.72 12.01 -14.71
C PHE A 243 9.56 10.78 -15.09
N GLN A 244 8.92 9.72 -15.58
CA GLN A 244 9.56 8.46 -15.97
C GLN A 244 10.06 8.44 -17.42
N VAL A 245 9.82 9.49 -18.20
CA VAL A 245 10.13 9.55 -19.66
C VAL A 245 11.55 9.11 -19.98
N GLU A 246 12.52 9.56 -19.19
CA GLU A 246 13.94 9.31 -19.44
C GLU A 246 14.42 7.97 -18.84
N TYR A 247 13.59 7.30 -18.04
CA TYR A 247 13.95 6.05 -17.38
C TYR A 247 13.72 4.84 -18.30
N SER A 248 14.63 3.87 -18.25
CA SER A 248 14.55 2.64 -19.04
C SER A 248 14.95 1.41 -18.23
N GLY A 249 14.61 0.22 -18.75
CA GLY A 249 15.00 -1.04 -18.14
C GLY A 249 14.53 -1.21 -16.69
N MET A 250 15.44 -1.68 -15.84
CA MET A 250 15.13 -1.95 -14.43
C MET A 250 14.82 -0.68 -13.63
N ALA A 251 15.44 0.47 -13.93
CA ALA A 251 15.16 1.73 -13.25
C ALA A 251 13.69 2.17 -13.42
N TYR A 252 13.14 2.00 -14.61
CA TYR A 252 11.72 2.23 -14.89
C TYR A 252 10.83 1.21 -14.15
N ALA A 253 11.22 -0.08 -14.16
CA ALA A 253 10.46 -1.13 -13.50
C ALA A 253 10.31 -0.89 -11.98
N VAL A 254 11.34 -0.34 -11.33
CA VAL A 254 11.33 -0.07 -9.88
C VAL A 254 10.28 0.97 -9.52
N PHE A 255 10.05 2.02 -10.32
CA PHE A 255 8.97 2.97 -10.09
C PHE A 255 7.59 2.30 -10.17
N TYR A 256 7.36 1.48 -11.19
CA TYR A 256 6.12 0.69 -11.30
C TYR A 256 5.92 -0.25 -10.12
N LEU A 257 6.98 -0.93 -9.68
CA LEU A 257 6.91 -1.79 -8.50
C LEU A 257 6.53 -0.99 -7.24
N ALA A 258 7.08 0.23 -7.07
CA ALA A 258 6.75 1.11 -5.95
C ALA A 258 5.29 1.55 -5.99
N GLU A 259 4.76 1.95 -7.15
CA GLU A 259 3.34 2.33 -7.30
C GLU A 259 2.39 1.19 -6.94
N TYR A 260 2.62 -0.02 -7.47
CA TYR A 260 1.78 -1.17 -7.13
C TYR A 260 1.95 -1.64 -5.68
N ALA A 261 3.15 -1.52 -5.12
CA ALA A 261 3.38 -1.78 -3.70
C ALA A 261 2.57 -0.83 -2.82
N ASN A 262 2.50 0.46 -3.18
CA ASN A 262 1.68 1.45 -2.48
C ASN A 262 0.17 1.17 -2.63
N ILE A 263 -0.32 0.68 -3.79
CA ILE A 263 -1.72 0.25 -3.93
C ILE A 263 -2.06 -0.85 -2.92
N ILE A 264 -1.21 -1.86 -2.80
CA ILE A 264 -1.42 -2.94 -1.84
C ILE A 264 -1.31 -2.41 -0.41
N LEU A 265 -0.34 -1.55 -0.12
CA LEU A 265 -0.14 -0.94 1.19
C LEU A 265 -1.37 -0.13 1.63
N ILE A 266 -1.90 0.74 0.78
CA ILE A 266 -3.09 1.55 1.09
C ILE A 266 -4.33 0.66 1.22
N SER A 267 -4.47 -0.37 0.38
CA SER A 267 -5.58 -1.32 0.48
C SER A 267 -5.56 -2.07 1.82
N THR A 268 -4.39 -2.49 2.28
CA THR A 268 -4.22 -3.16 3.58
C THR A 268 -4.43 -2.20 4.75
N LEU A 269 -3.89 -0.98 4.68
CA LEU A 269 -4.11 0.05 5.69
C LEU A 269 -5.59 0.43 5.81
N THR A 270 -6.29 0.59 4.70
CA THR A 270 -7.74 0.84 4.70
C THR A 270 -8.49 -0.26 5.45
N SER A 271 -8.11 -1.52 5.24
CA SER A 271 -8.68 -2.66 5.96
C SER A 271 -8.39 -2.60 7.47
N LEU A 272 -7.16 -2.31 7.88
CA LEU A 272 -6.76 -2.24 9.28
C LEU A 272 -7.42 -1.08 10.02
N MET A 273 -7.43 0.11 9.41
CA MET A 273 -7.88 1.33 10.05
C MET A 273 -9.41 1.40 10.21
N PHE A 274 -10.18 0.90 9.23
CA PHE A 274 -11.62 1.12 9.18
C PHE A 274 -12.47 -0.13 9.25
N LEU A 275 -11.95 -1.30 8.86
CA LEU A 275 -12.72 -2.54 8.77
C LEU A 275 -12.20 -3.66 9.70
N GLY A 276 -11.43 -3.32 10.70
CA GLY A 276 -10.96 -4.28 11.69
C GLY A 276 -9.95 -5.32 11.17
N GLY A 277 -9.22 -5.04 10.08
CA GLY A 277 -8.11 -5.88 9.61
C GLY A 277 -8.45 -7.38 9.53
N TRP A 278 -7.83 -8.19 10.40
CA TRP A 278 -8.05 -9.64 10.47
C TRP A 278 -9.33 -10.07 11.18
N LEU A 279 -10.08 -9.14 11.81
CA LEU A 279 -11.32 -9.47 12.51
C LEU A 279 -12.38 -9.99 11.52
N SER A 280 -13.10 -11.03 11.92
CA SER A 280 -14.17 -11.58 11.10
C SER A 280 -15.39 -10.65 11.05
N PRO A 281 -15.96 -10.37 9.86
CA PRO A 281 -17.23 -9.66 9.76
C PRO A 281 -18.41 -10.49 10.30
N LEU A 282 -18.25 -11.79 10.46
CA LEU A 282 -19.29 -12.71 10.89
C LEU A 282 -19.21 -13.08 12.38
N GLU A 283 -18.22 -12.56 13.10
CA GLU A 283 -18.03 -12.83 14.53
C GLU A 283 -19.29 -12.55 15.35
N GLY A 284 -19.98 -11.43 15.08
CA GLY A 284 -21.21 -11.06 15.75
C GLY A 284 -22.44 -11.92 15.42
N PHE A 285 -22.41 -12.70 14.33
CA PHE A 285 -23.53 -13.53 13.88
C PHE A 285 -23.34 -15.02 14.14
N LEU A 286 -22.12 -15.53 13.94
CA LEU A 286 -21.82 -16.96 14.01
C LEU A 286 -21.09 -17.37 15.29
N GLY A 287 -20.60 -16.39 16.08
CA GLY A 287 -19.73 -16.63 17.23
C GLY A 287 -18.30 -17.03 16.80
N ALA A 288 -17.37 -16.96 17.74
CA ALA A 288 -15.96 -17.29 17.51
C ALA A 288 -15.69 -18.79 17.32
N ASP A 289 -16.62 -19.65 17.71
CA ASP A 289 -16.48 -21.12 17.60
C ASP A 289 -16.64 -21.64 16.16
N HIS A 290 -17.20 -20.82 15.26
CA HIS A 290 -17.36 -21.20 13.86
C HIS A 290 -16.16 -20.71 13.04
N TRP A 291 -15.59 -21.55 12.16
CA TRP A 291 -14.40 -21.23 11.36
C TRP A 291 -14.50 -19.92 10.52
N LEU A 292 -15.72 -19.51 10.14
CA LEU A 292 -15.98 -18.22 9.50
C LEU A 292 -16.15 -17.07 10.50
N GLY A 293 -16.53 -17.36 11.76
CA GLY A 293 -16.60 -16.38 12.82
C GLY A 293 -15.26 -16.10 13.47
N ASP A 294 -14.32 -17.03 13.35
CA ASP A 294 -12.97 -16.88 13.87
C ASP A 294 -12.18 -15.82 13.10
N SER A 295 -11.52 -14.96 13.87
CA SER A 295 -10.71 -13.86 13.33
C SER A 295 -9.33 -14.40 12.92
N ASN A 296 -8.97 -14.25 11.64
CA ASN A 296 -7.74 -14.79 11.10
C ASN A 296 -7.20 -13.98 9.90
N VAL A 297 -5.99 -14.32 9.50
CA VAL A 297 -5.29 -13.67 8.38
C VAL A 297 -6.04 -13.75 7.03
N LEU A 298 -6.94 -14.73 6.84
CA LEU A 298 -7.71 -14.84 5.60
C LEU A 298 -8.69 -13.67 5.43
N TRP A 299 -9.32 -13.21 6.51
CA TRP A 299 -10.18 -12.03 6.48
C TRP A 299 -9.40 -10.76 6.14
N PHE A 300 -8.18 -10.64 6.68
CA PHE A 300 -7.28 -9.54 6.31
C PHE A 300 -7.01 -9.51 4.80
N PHE A 301 -6.60 -10.64 4.22
CA PHE A 301 -6.35 -10.72 2.78
C PHE A 301 -7.62 -10.52 1.95
N ALA A 302 -8.77 -11.04 2.37
CA ALA A 302 -10.03 -10.86 1.66
C ALA A 302 -10.42 -9.37 1.57
N LYS A 303 -10.31 -8.62 2.67
CA LYS A 303 -10.60 -7.18 2.71
C LYS A 303 -9.58 -6.37 1.90
N ALA A 304 -8.28 -6.69 2.04
CA ALA A 304 -7.23 -6.05 1.24
C ALA A 304 -7.43 -6.28 -0.27
N CYS A 305 -7.77 -7.50 -0.68
CA CYS A 305 -8.09 -7.82 -2.07
C CYS A 305 -9.34 -7.08 -2.56
N PHE A 306 -10.35 -6.89 -1.71
CA PHE A 306 -11.53 -6.11 -2.04
C PHE A 306 -11.16 -4.65 -2.37
N PHE A 307 -10.35 -4.00 -1.53
CA PHE A 307 -9.91 -2.63 -1.82
C PHE A 307 -8.98 -2.55 -3.02
N ALA A 308 -8.06 -3.49 -3.17
CA ALA A 308 -7.23 -3.58 -4.38
C ALA A 308 -8.10 -3.70 -5.63
N PHE A 309 -9.16 -4.51 -5.60
CA PHE A 309 -10.14 -4.58 -6.69
C PHE A 309 -10.85 -3.23 -6.92
N CYS A 310 -11.21 -2.50 -5.87
CA CYS A 310 -11.80 -1.17 -5.99
C CYS A 310 -10.86 -0.20 -6.73
N PHE A 311 -9.54 -0.24 -6.48
CA PHE A 311 -8.56 0.55 -7.25
C PHE A 311 -8.63 0.24 -8.75
N LEU A 312 -8.67 -1.06 -9.10
CA LEU A 312 -8.76 -1.49 -10.50
C LEU A 312 -10.08 -1.07 -11.14
N TRP A 313 -11.17 -1.16 -10.39
CA TRP A 313 -12.51 -0.76 -10.86
C TRP A 313 -12.61 0.74 -11.08
N ILE A 314 -12.12 1.55 -10.15
CA ILE A 314 -12.08 3.02 -10.27
C ILE A 314 -11.28 3.41 -11.53
N ARG A 315 -10.12 2.80 -11.76
CA ARG A 315 -9.31 3.04 -12.95
C ARG A 315 -10.05 2.74 -14.25
N ALA A 316 -10.88 1.71 -14.27
CA ALA A 316 -11.62 1.29 -15.46
C ALA A 316 -12.87 2.15 -15.74
N THR A 317 -13.44 2.82 -14.73
CA THR A 317 -14.74 3.46 -14.80
C THR A 317 -14.69 4.99 -14.85
N PHE A 318 -13.77 5.61 -14.11
CA PHE A 318 -13.71 7.06 -14.02
C PHE A 318 -12.82 7.69 -15.09
N PRO A 319 -13.27 8.81 -15.72
CA PRO A 319 -12.42 9.59 -16.60
C PRO A 319 -11.36 10.33 -15.78
N ARG A 320 -10.26 10.70 -16.44
CA ARG A 320 -9.16 11.44 -15.83
C ARG A 320 -9.60 12.86 -15.47
N TYR A 321 -9.22 13.31 -14.27
CA TYR A 321 -9.43 14.69 -13.83
C TYR A 321 -8.29 15.61 -14.32
N ARG A 322 -8.65 16.88 -14.48
CA ARG A 322 -7.69 17.93 -14.80
C ARG A 322 -6.98 18.38 -13.53
N TYR A 323 -5.72 18.86 -13.65
CA TYR A 323 -4.89 19.28 -12.53
C TYR A 323 -5.57 20.26 -11.57
N ASP A 324 -6.23 21.31 -12.11
CA ASP A 324 -6.95 22.30 -11.31
C ASP A 324 -8.11 21.70 -10.51
N GLN A 325 -8.81 20.70 -11.05
CA GLN A 325 -9.88 19.97 -10.36
C GLN A 325 -9.33 19.12 -9.21
N ILE A 326 -8.22 18.43 -9.45
CA ILE A 326 -7.53 17.60 -8.45
C ILE A 326 -7.07 18.46 -7.28
N MET A 327 -6.40 19.58 -7.55
CA MET A 327 -5.94 20.49 -6.50
C MET A 327 -7.10 21.15 -5.74
N ARG A 328 -8.19 21.48 -6.43
CA ARG A 328 -9.40 22.02 -5.79
C ARG A 328 -10.04 20.98 -4.87
N LEU A 329 -10.13 19.73 -5.31
CA LEU A 329 -10.72 18.64 -4.52
C LEU A 329 -9.92 18.41 -3.23
N GLY A 330 -8.59 18.33 -3.28
CA GLY A 330 -7.73 18.15 -2.11
C GLY A 330 -7.84 19.32 -1.13
N TRP A 331 -7.54 20.53 -1.58
CA TRP A 331 -7.46 21.71 -0.70
C TRP A 331 -8.81 22.28 -0.26
N LYS A 332 -9.81 22.32 -1.16
CA LYS A 332 -11.09 23.00 -0.87
C LYS A 332 -12.20 22.07 -0.42
N VAL A 333 -12.05 20.77 -0.59
CA VAL A 333 -13.09 19.79 -0.19
C VAL A 333 -12.56 18.85 0.88
N PHE A 334 -11.49 18.09 0.61
CA PHE A 334 -11.06 17.03 1.52
C PHE A 334 -10.50 17.56 2.83
N ILE A 335 -9.59 18.54 2.80
CA ILE A 335 -9.04 19.10 4.02
C ILE A 335 -10.13 19.77 4.88
N PRO A 336 -11.02 20.63 4.37
CA PRO A 336 -12.12 21.17 5.18
C PRO A 336 -13.07 20.09 5.73
N VAL A 337 -13.42 19.08 4.92
CA VAL A 337 -14.30 17.98 5.38
C VAL A 337 -13.65 17.21 6.53
N THR A 338 -12.36 16.90 6.43
CA THR A 338 -11.66 16.18 7.51
C THR A 338 -11.58 17.01 8.77
N ILE A 339 -11.26 18.31 8.70
CA ILE A 339 -11.21 19.18 9.88
C ILE A 339 -12.57 19.28 10.56
N VAL A 340 -13.65 19.48 9.78
CA VAL A 340 -15.01 19.55 10.34
C VAL A 340 -15.40 18.24 11.01
N TRP A 341 -15.07 17.10 10.35
CA TRP A 341 -15.41 15.79 10.92
C TRP A 341 -14.61 15.47 12.18
N LEU A 342 -13.33 15.83 12.25
CA LEU A 342 -12.53 15.70 13.47
C LEU A 342 -13.12 16.52 14.64
N PHE A 343 -13.67 17.70 14.35
CA PHE A 343 -14.38 18.47 15.38
C PHE A 343 -15.64 17.74 15.85
N VAL A 344 -16.45 17.19 14.93
CA VAL A 344 -17.64 16.40 15.26
C VAL A 344 -17.26 15.18 16.10
N GLU A 345 -16.22 14.46 15.70
CA GLU A 345 -15.68 13.31 16.43
C GLU A 345 -15.23 13.71 17.85
N GLY A 346 -14.49 14.82 17.98
CA GLY A 346 -14.09 15.34 19.29
C GLY A 346 -15.29 15.62 20.22
N VAL A 347 -16.39 16.12 19.66
CA VAL A 347 -17.65 16.30 20.43
C VAL A 347 -18.25 14.94 20.82
N MET A 348 -18.23 13.95 19.93
CA MET A 348 -18.73 12.59 20.22
C MET A 348 -17.90 11.89 21.31
N VAL A 349 -16.58 12.07 21.30
CA VAL A 349 -15.67 11.58 22.36
C VAL A 349 -16.04 12.19 23.73
N VAL A 350 -16.21 13.51 23.80
CA VAL A 350 -16.54 14.22 25.04
C VAL A 350 -17.97 13.86 25.53
N ALA A 351 -18.87 13.60 24.59
CA ALA A 351 -20.25 13.20 24.91
C ALA A 351 -20.41 11.69 25.18
N GLU A 352 -19.33 10.90 25.11
CA GLU A 352 -19.32 9.45 25.29
C GLU A 352 -20.35 8.73 24.40
N VAL A 353 -20.44 9.13 23.12
CA VAL A 353 -21.39 8.59 22.14
C VAL A 353 -20.66 7.74 21.12
N GLY A 354 -21.27 6.64 20.68
CA GLY A 354 -20.71 5.73 19.69
C GLY A 354 -19.66 4.79 20.27
N PRO A 355 -18.48 4.61 19.62
CA PRO A 355 -17.42 3.72 20.12
C PRO A 355 -16.83 4.13 21.48
N TRP A 356 -17.09 5.35 21.92
CA TRP A 356 -16.63 5.93 23.20
C TRP A 356 -17.66 5.85 24.30
N ALA A 357 -18.84 5.27 24.04
CA ALA A 357 -19.83 4.98 25.08
C ALA A 357 -19.33 3.79 25.91
N VAL A 358 -18.79 4.07 27.08
CA VAL A 358 -18.30 3.08 28.06
C VAL A 358 -19.39 2.72 29.04
#